data_211d6251596ee016523bf23971244dee
#
_entry.id   211d6251596ee016523bf23971244dee
#
_cell.length_a   1.000
_cell.length_b   1.000
_cell.length_c   1.000
_cell.angle_alpha   90.00
_cell.angle_beta   90.00
_cell.angle_gamma   90.00
#
_symmetry.space_group_name_H-M   'P 1'
#
loop_
_entity.id
_entity.type
_entity.pdbx_description
1 polymer ?
#
loop_
_entity_poly.entity_id
_entity_poly.type
_entity_poly.pdbx_seq_one_letter_code
_entity_poly.pdbx_strand_id
1 'polypeptide(L)'
;MASALTDKLTRLVKEMRGQARITESNVQDMLREVRMALLEADVALPVVRDFIARVKDKALGQEVLGSLKPGQALVGIVNRELAATMGEGISDLNLAAQPPAVILMSGLQGSGKTTTTAKLARHLVQKRKKKVLTVSGDVYRPAAIEQLKTVTAQAGADWFPSTPDQKPLDIASAALTHAKTHFYDVLIVDTAGRLAIDEALMQEIKALHGALNPVETLFVV
;
A
#
# COMPACT_ATOMS: atom_id res chain seq x y z
N MET A 1 -2.46 -10.46 -13.43
CA MET A 1 -2.17 -11.19 -12.15
C MET A 1 -3.36 -11.18 -11.19
N ALA A 2 -4.00 -10.04 -10.93
CA ALA A 2 -5.18 -9.99 -10.04
C ALA A 2 -6.36 -10.88 -10.49
N SER A 3 -6.60 -11.06 -11.80
CA SER A 3 -7.64 -11.94 -12.32
C SER A 3 -7.41 -13.41 -11.97
N ALA A 4 -6.18 -13.91 -12.07
CA ALA A 4 -5.85 -15.31 -11.78
C ALA A 4 -6.06 -15.66 -10.30
N LEU A 5 -5.68 -14.77 -9.37
CA LEU A 5 -5.95 -14.95 -7.94
C LEU A 5 -7.45 -14.94 -7.66
N THR A 6 -8.18 -13.97 -8.24
CA THR A 6 -9.64 -13.87 -8.09
C THR A 6 -10.34 -15.13 -8.60
N ASP A 7 -9.95 -15.64 -9.77
CA ASP A 7 -10.54 -16.84 -10.35
C ASP A 7 -10.28 -18.09 -9.50
N LYS A 8 -9.05 -18.25 -8.97
CA LYS A 8 -8.69 -19.34 -8.07
C LYS A 8 -9.49 -19.28 -6.77
N LEU A 9 -9.52 -18.12 -6.12
CA LEU A 9 -10.29 -17.93 -4.88
C LEU A 9 -11.79 -18.13 -5.10
N THR A 10 -12.34 -17.68 -6.25
CA THR A 10 -13.75 -17.87 -6.60
C THR A 10 -14.09 -19.35 -6.77
N ARG A 11 -13.19 -20.14 -7.41
CA ARG A 11 -13.37 -21.59 -7.55
C ARG A 11 -13.36 -22.27 -6.18
N LEU A 12 -12.37 -21.95 -5.34
CA LEU A 12 -12.27 -22.49 -3.98
C LEU A 12 -13.52 -22.17 -3.14
N VAL A 13 -14.04 -20.96 -3.24
CA VAL A 13 -15.28 -20.54 -2.57
C VAL A 13 -16.48 -21.39 -3.04
N LYS A 14 -16.58 -21.69 -4.35
CA LYS A 14 -17.66 -22.53 -4.88
C LYS A 14 -17.55 -23.98 -4.35
N GLU A 15 -16.36 -24.55 -4.36
CA GLU A 15 -16.08 -25.88 -3.85
C GLU A 15 -16.40 -25.99 -2.35
N MET A 16 -16.01 -25.00 -1.55
CA MET A 16 -16.31 -24.92 -0.12
C MET A 16 -17.80 -24.80 0.19
N ARG A 17 -18.53 -23.98 -0.58
CA ARG A 17 -19.98 -23.80 -0.38
C ARG A 17 -20.78 -25.08 -0.58
N GLY A 18 -20.27 -26.02 -1.40
CA GLY A 18 -20.90 -27.33 -1.67
C GLY A 18 -20.64 -28.39 -0.60
N GLN A 19 -19.75 -28.14 0.36
CA GLN A 19 -19.41 -29.13 1.38
C GLN A 19 -20.43 -29.15 2.53
N ALA A 20 -21.09 -30.28 2.72
CA ALA A 20 -22.08 -30.49 3.77
C ALA A 20 -21.42 -30.72 5.16
N ARG A 21 -20.18 -31.13 5.20
CA ARG A 21 -19.38 -31.33 6.42
C ARG A 21 -17.98 -30.77 6.25
N ILE A 22 -17.51 -30.10 7.28
CA ILE A 22 -16.11 -29.63 7.39
C ILE A 22 -15.39 -30.61 8.30
N THR A 23 -14.32 -31.21 7.77
CA THR A 23 -13.40 -32.08 8.49
C THR A 23 -12.02 -31.40 8.53
N GLU A 24 -11.19 -31.80 9.46
CA GLU A 24 -9.83 -31.29 9.52
C GLU A 24 -9.05 -31.50 8.21
N SER A 25 -9.27 -32.65 7.56
CA SER A 25 -8.62 -33.00 6.30
C SER A 25 -9.03 -32.06 5.18
N ASN A 26 -10.32 -31.80 4.96
CA ASN A 26 -10.75 -30.95 3.86
C ASN A 26 -10.44 -29.45 4.11
N VAL A 27 -10.33 -29.02 5.38
CA VAL A 27 -9.80 -27.70 5.74
C VAL A 27 -8.33 -27.59 5.38
N GLN A 28 -7.52 -28.60 5.68
CA GLN A 28 -6.09 -28.59 5.34
C GLN A 28 -5.85 -28.55 3.83
N ASP A 29 -6.60 -29.34 3.05
CA ASP A 29 -6.50 -29.36 1.59
C ASP A 29 -6.83 -27.96 1.01
N MET A 30 -7.93 -27.38 1.46
CA MET A 30 -8.33 -26.03 1.06
C MET A 30 -7.27 -24.97 1.43
N LEU A 31 -6.76 -24.99 2.67
CA LEU A 31 -5.74 -24.04 3.11
C LEU A 31 -4.45 -24.19 2.31
N ARG A 32 -4.12 -25.40 1.85
CA ARG A 32 -3.00 -25.64 0.95
C ARG A 32 -3.20 -24.93 -0.40
N GLU A 33 -4.40 -25.03 -0.98
CA GLU A 33 -4.72 -24.36 -2.24
C GLU A 33 -4.74 -22.82 -2.09
N VAL A 34 -5.32 -22.29 -1.02
CA VAL A 34 -5.30 -20.86 -0.70
C VAL A 34 -3.86 -20.37 -0.55
N ARG A 35 -3.01 -21.14 0.17
CA ARG A 35 -1.58 -20.82 0.31
C ARG A 35 -0.90 -20.75 -1.04
N MET A 36 -1.13 -21.72 -1.92
CA MET A 36 -0.53 -21.72 -3.27
C MET A 36 -1.00 -20.53 -4.10
N ALA A 37 -2.29 -20.21 -4.06
CA ALA A 37 -2.85 -19.08 -4.77
C ALA A 37 -2.25 -17.74 -4.32
N LEU A 38 -2.02 -17.56 -3.01
CA LEU A 38 -1.39 -16.34 -2.46
C LEU A 38 0.10 -16.25 -2.85
N LEU A 39 0.85 -17.36 -2.79
CA LEU A 39 2.26 -17.39 -3.20
C LEU A 39 2.43 -17.12 -4.71
N GLU A 40 1.56 -17.65 -5.55
CA GLU A 40 1.55 -17.37 -7.00
C GLU A 40 1.17 -15.91 -7.32
N ALA A 41 0.50 -15.24 -6.39
CA ALA A 41 0.19 -13.81 -6.45
C ALA A 41 1.28 -12.93 -5.82
N ASP A 42 2.48 -13.47 -5.60
CA ASP A 42 3.65 -12.79 -5.02
C ASP A 42 3.44 -12.25 -3.59
N VAL A 43 2.50 -12.83 -2.83
CA VAL A 43 2.35 -12.48 -1.41
C VAL A 43 3.53 -13.01 -0.61
N ALA A 44 4.13 -12.18 0.22
CA ALA A 44 5.30 -12.56 1.01
C ALA A 44 5.04 -13.75 1.93
N LEU A 45 5.95 -14.72 1.95
CA LEU A 45 5.81 -15.98 2.69
C LEU A 45 5.45 -15.81 4.19
N PRO A 46 6.02 -14.86 4.96
CA PRO A 46 5.60 -14.62 6.34
C PRO A 46 4.11 -14.26 6.44
N VAL A 47 3.62 -13.35 5.58
CA VAL A 47 2.22 -12.92 5.54
C VAL A 47 1.30 -14.11 5.25
N VAL A 48 1.68 -14.95 4.26
CA VAL A 48 0.92 -16.16 3.93
C VAL A 48 0.87 -17.14 5.09
N ARG A 49 1.98 -17.34 5.79
CA ARG A 49 2.03 -18.24 6.98
C ARG A 49 1.09 -17.77 8.07
N ASP A 50 1.17 -16.49 8.44
CA ASP A 50 0.36 -15.91 9.51
C ASP A 50 -1.13 -15.94 9.16
N PHE A 51 -1.46 -15.63 7.90
CA PHE A 51 -2.83 -15.73 7.39
C PHE A 51 -3.37 -17.16 7.50
N ILE A 52 -2.62 -18.16 7.00
CA ILE A 52 -3.05 -19.58 7.03
C ILE A 52 -3.20 -20.06 8.47
N ALA A 53 -2.31 -19.68 9.39
CA ALA A 53 -2.43 -20.05 10.80
C ALA A 53 -3.72 -19.48 11.42
N ARG A 54 -4.01 -18.21 11.23
CA ARG A 54 -5.24 -17.59 11.75
C ARG A 54 -6.50 -18.20 11.17
N VAL A 55 -6.53 -18.46 9.86
CA VAL A 55 -7.69 -19.12 9.24
C VAL A 55 -7.87 -20.52 9.77
N LYS A 56 -6.79 -21.31 9.93
CA LYS A 56 -6.84 -22.68 10.47
C LYS A 56 -7.43 -22.70 11.87
N ASP A 57 -6.92 -21.85 12.77
CA ASP A 57 -7.38 -21.81 14.16
C ASP A 57 -8.88 -21.49 14.26
N LYS A 58 -9.37 -20.53 13.45
CA LYS A 58 -10.78 -20.16 13.40
C LYS A 58 -11.64 -21.21 12.69
N ALA A 59 -11.13 -21.86 11.66
CA ALA A 59 -11.86 -22.89 10.89
C ALA A 59 -12.11 -24.15 11.69
N LEU A 60 -11.21 -24.51 12.60
CA LEU A 60 -11.36 -25.67 13.49
C LEU A 60 -12.09 -25.32 14.79
N GLY A 61 -12.50 -24.07 14.97
CA GLY A 61 -13.27 -23.62 16.12
C GLY A 61 -14.74 -24.08 16.08
N GLN A 62 -15.41 -24.04 17.25
CA GLN A 62 -16.81 -24.48 17.41
C GLN A 62 -17.80 -23.71 16.52
N GLU A 63 -17.52 -22.48 16.13
CA GLU A 63 -18.38 -21.68 15.25
C GLU A 63 -18.59 -22.32 13.87
N VAL A 64 -17.60 -23.02 13.35
CA VAL A 64 -17.67 -23.69 12.06
C VAL A 64 -18.23 -25.10 12.21
N LEU A 65 -17.74 -25.85 13.20
CA LEU A 65 -18.14 -27.23 13.46
C LEU A 65 -19.63 -27.34 13.89
N GLY A 66 -20.13 -26.30 14.58
CA GLY A 66 -21.54 -26.22 15.00
C GLY A 66 -22.47 -25.51 14.01
N SER A 67 -21.95 -25.01 12.88
CA SER A 67 -22.76 -24.27 11.91
C SER A 67 -23.67 -25.20 11.07
N LEU A 68 -24.90 -24.73 10.80
CA LEU A 68 -25.81 -25.38 9.83
C LEU A 68 -25.30 -25.32 8.39
N LYS A 69 -24.36 -24.42 8.09
CA LYS A 69 -23.72 -24.24 6.77
C LYS A 69 -22.20 -24.04 6.92
N PRO A 70 -21.47 -25.10 7.27
CA PRO A 70 -20.05 -24.99 7.61
C PRO A 70 -19.18 -24.40 6.49
N GLY A 71 -19.45 -24.75 5.22
CA GLY A 71 -18.73 -24.20 4.08
C GLY A 71 -18.91 -22.68 3.93
N GLN A 72 -20.10 -22.14 4.23
CA GLN A 72 -20.31 -20.69 4.20
C GLN A 72 -19.61 -19.99 5.38
N ALA A 73 -19.61 -20.61 6.56
CA ALA A 73 -18.90 -20.09 7.72
C ALA A 73 -17.39 -19.97 7.44
N LEU A 74 -16.82 -21.03 6.81
CA LEU A 74 -15.41 -21.05 6.42
C LEU A 74 -15.05 -19.95 5.40
N VAL A 75 -15.89 -19.75 4.38
CA VAL A 75 -15.74 -18.65 3.41
C VAL A 75 -15.77 -17.30 4.14
N GLY A 76 -16.67 -17.14 5.11
CA GLY A 76 -16.75 -15.93 5.93
C GLY A 76 -15.47 -15.68 6.74
N ILE A 77 -14.85 -16.73 7.30
CA ILE A 77 -13.57 -16.62 8.01
C ILE A 77 -12.46 -16.18 7.05
N VAL A 78 -12.30 -16.84 5.91
CA VAL A 78 -11.29 -16.50 4.91
C VAL A 78 -11.42 -15.04 4.47
N ASN A 79 -12.65 -14.58 4.21
CA ASN A 79 -12.90 -13.19 3.81
C ASN A 79 -12.52 -12.20 4.93
N ARG A 80 -12.93 -12.44 6.18
CA ARG A 80 -12.57 -11.58 7.31
C ARG A 80 -11.06 -11.51 7.53
N GLU A 81 -10.38 -12.67 7.43
CA GLU A 81 -8.92 -12.70 7.60
C GLU A 81 -8.17 -12.02 6.46
N LEU A 82 -8.67 -12.11 5.21
CA LEU A 82 -8.12 -11.35 4.09
C LEU A 82 -8.30 -9.85 4.32
N ALA A 83 -9.49 -9.42 4.71
CA ALA A 83 -9.76 -8.02 5.02
C ALA A 83 -8.86 -7.50 6.15
N ALA A 84 -8.72 -8.27 7.25
CA ALA A 84 -7.85 -7.93 8.38
C ALA A 84 -6.36 -7.85 7.96
N THR A 85 -5.92 -8.74 7.05
CA THR A 85 -4.55 -8.72 6.51
C THR A 85 -4.29 -7.46 5.67
N MET A 86 -5.32 -6.93 5.00
CA MET A 86 -5.25 -5.70 4.21
C MET A 86 -5.37 -4.42 5.06
N GLY A 87 -5.79 -4.54 6.30
CA GLY A 87 -5.98 -3.43 7.24
C GLY A 87 -7.42 -3.30 7.75
N GLU A 88 -7.56 -2.92 9.01
CA GLU A 88 -8.85 -2.77 9.69
C GLU A 88 -9.29 -1.31 9.69
N GLY A 89 -10.09 -0.94 8.71
CA GLY A 89 -10.76 0.37 8.68
C GLY A 89 -9.98 1.49 8.00
N ILE A 90 -10.50 2.70 8.13
CA ILE A 90 -9.92 3.93 7.57
C ILE A 90 -9.11 4.61 8.67
N SER A 91 -7.82 4.83 8.42
CA SER A 91 -6.97 5.68 9.26
C SER A 91 -6.86 7.07 8.65
N ASP A 92 -7.06 8.11 9.45
CA ASP A 92 -6.76 9.49 9.02
C ASP A 92 -5.23 9.70 9.03
N LEU A 93 -4.75 10.65 8.22
CA LEU A 93 -3.34 11.00 8.17
C LEU A 93 -2.88 11.56 9.52
N ASN A 94 -1.82 10.98 10.05
CA ASN A 94 -1.17 11.51 11.23
C ASN A 94 -0.18 12.62 10.84
N LEU A 95 -0.62 13.88 10.99
CA LEU A 95 0.24 15.06 10.76
C LEU A 95 0.74 15.67 12.08
N ALA A 96 0.54 14.99 13.20
CA ALA A 96 0.96 15.44 14.53
C ALA A 96 2.48 15.21 14.73
N ALA A 97 3.28 15.94 13.97
CA ALA A 97 4.73 15.92 14.04
C ALA A 97 5.29 17.34 13.99
N GLN A 98 6.54 17.50 14.37
CA GLN A 98 7.25 18.78 14.17
C GLN A 98 7.34 19.08 12.65
N PRO A 99 6.86 20.25 12.20
CA PRO A 99 6.87 20.59 10.78
C PRO A 99 8.27 20.61 10.17
N PRO A 100 8.40 20.18 8.90
CA PRO A 100 7.35 19.66 8.06
C PRO A 100 7.01 18.19 8.37
N ALA A 101 5.72 17.84 8.42
CA ALA A 101 5.30 16.45 8.38
C ALA A 101 5.64 15.85 7.01
N VAL A 102 6.49 14.84 6.96
CA VAL A 102 6.93 14.23 5.70
C VAL A 102 6.03 13.05 5.34
N ILE A 103 5.49 13.07 4.13
CA ILE A 103 4.69 11.98 3.55
C ILE A 103 5.46 11.40 2.37
N LEU A 104 5.78 10.10 2.43
CA LEU A 104 6.45 9.37 1.36
C LEU A 104 5.42 8.60 0.54
N MET A 105 5.34 8.86 -0.77
CA MET A 105 4.45 8.16 -1.68
C MET A 105 5.16 6.98 -2.33
N SER A 106 4.62 5.78 -2.21
CA SER A 106 5.18 4.56 -2.78
C SER A 106 4.12 3.80 -3.58
N GLY A 107 4.53 2.89 -4.44
CA GLY A 107 3.63 2.04 -5.24
C GLY A 107 4.19 1.71 -6.63
N LEU A 108 3.53 0.79 -7.33
CA LEU A 108 3.94 0.35 -8.66
C LEU A 108 3.75 1.45 -9.72
N GLN A 109 4.38 1.25 -10.87
CA GLN A 109 4.15 2.12 -12.04
C GLN A 109 2.69 2.06 -12.46
N GLY A 110 2.09 3.22 -12.73
CA GLY A 110 0.69 3.29 -13.14
C GLY A 110 -0.34 3.21 -12.00
N SER A 111 0.08 2.99 -10.74
CA SER A 111 -0.83 2.97 -9.58
C SER A 111 -1.47 4.32 -9.25
N GLY A 112 -0.97 5.41 -9.84
CA GLY A 112 -1.52 6.75 -9.63
C GLY A 112 -0.85 7.58 -8.53
N LYS A 113 0.41 7.28 -8.16
CA LYS A 113 1.16 8.02 -7.13
C LYS A 113 1.15 9.52 -7.34
N THR A 114 1.61 9.99 -8.50
CA THR A 114 1.66 11.41 -8.84
C THR A 114 0.28 12.07 -8.79
N THR A 115 -0.76 11.38 -9.28
CA THR A 115 -2.14 11.85 -9.21
C THR A 115 -2.65 11.92 -7.76
N THR A 116 -2.32 10.92 -6.96
CA THR A 116 -2.68 10.86 -5.54
C THR A 116 -1.94 11.94 -4.76
N THR A 117 -0.65 12.17 -5.04
CA THR A 117 0.14 13.28 -4.50
C THR A 117 -0.55 14.62 -4.71
N ALA A 118 -1.00 14.91 -5.94
CA ALA A 118 -1.70 16.15 -6.26
C ALA A 118 -3.05 16.28 -5.55
N LYS A 119 -3.84 15.20 -5.50
CA LYS A 119 -5.13 15.19 -4.79
C LYS A 119 -4.95 15.39 -3.29
N LEU A 120 -3.94 14.74 -2.72
CA LEU A 120 -3.58 14.88 -1.31
C LEU A 120 -3.11 16.29 -0.99
N ALA A 121 -2.20 16.85 -1.80
CA ALA A 121 -1.74 18.24 -1.68
C ALA A 121 -2.93 19.22 -1.70
N ARG A 122 -3.84 19.05 -2.68
CA ARG A 122 -5.07 19.86 -2.78
C ARG A 122 -5.94 19.74 -1.52
N HIS A 123 -6.14 18.52 -1.01
CA HIS A 123 -6.91 18.30 0.21
C HIS A 123 -6.28 19.01 1.41
N LEU A 124 -4.97 18.87 1.59
CA LEU A 124 -4.24 19.49 2.69
C LEU A 124 -4.28 21.02 2.62
N VAL A 125 -4.09 21.60 1.43
CA VAL A 125 -4.17 23.05 1.23
C VAL A 125 -5.60 23.55 1.46
N GLN A 126 -6.59 22.97 0.78
CA GLN A 126 -7.96 23.51 0.76
C GLN A 126 -8.75 23.19 2.02
N LYS A 127 -8.64 21.95 2.54
CA LYS A 127 -9.44 21.49 3.68
C LYS A 127 -8.74 21.61 5.02
N ARG A 128 -7.41 21.32 5.06
CA ARG A 128 -6.63 21.36 6.29
C ARG A 128 -5.86 22.66 6.46
N LYS A 129 -5.89 23.60 5.46
CA LYS A 129 -5.22 24.90 5.47
C LYS A 129 -3.71 24.81 5.75
N LYS A 130 -3.07 23.76 5.22
CA LYS A 130 -1.64 23.49 5.36
C LYS A 130 -0.85 24.11 4.21
N LYS A 131 0.36 24.62 4.51
CA LYS A 131 1.35 25.00 3.50
C LYS A 131 2.10 23.74 3.07
N VAL A 132 1.91 23.35 1.81
CA VAL A 132 2.38 22.05 1.29
C VAL A 132 3.44 22.26 0.23
N LEU A 133 4.57 21.55 0.37
CA LEU A 133 5.60 21.40 -0.64
C LEU A 133 5.54 19.99 -1.22
N THR A 134 5.63 19.87 -2.54
CA THR A 134 5.79 18.58 -3.22
C THR A 134 7.14 18.50 -3.91
N VAL A 135 7.68 17.30 -4.04
CA VAL A 135 8.93 17.05 -4.77
C VAL A 135 8.84 15.70 -5.49
N SER A 136 9.41 15.62 -6.70
CA SER A 136 9.54 14.37 -7.44
C SER A 136 10.92 13.77 -7.22
N GLY A 137 10.96 12.53 -6.72
CA GLY A 137 12.11 11.65 -6.75
C GLY A 137 12.14 10.73 -7.97
N ASP A 138 11.17 10.83 -8.89
CA ASP A 138 11.15 10.01 -10.12
C ASP A 138 12.06 10.62 -11.19
N VAL A 139 13.36 10.46 -11.00
CA VAL A 139 14.39 10.95 -11.93
C VAL A 139 14.49 10.12 -13.21
N TYR A 140 13.90 8.92 -13.21
CA TYR A 140 13.95 7.99 -14.34
C TYR A 140 13.00 8.37 -15.47
N ARG A 141 12.02 9.23 -15.18
CA ARG A 141 11.01 9.71 -16.14
C ARG A 141 10.90 11.23 -16.09
N PRO A 142 11.62 11.95 -16.96
CA PRO A 142 11.57 13.42 -17.00
C PRO A 142 10.14 14.00 -17.11
N ALA A 143 9.28 13.32 -17.86
CA ALA A 143 7.88 13.70 -17.98
C ALA A 143 7.10 13.62 -16.65
N ALA A 144 7.49 12.74 -15.73
CA ALA A 144 6.84 12.63 -14.41
C ALA A 144 7.15 13.86 -13.54
N ILE A 145 8.34 14.42 -13.63
CA ILE A 145 8.73 15.65 -12.92
C ILE A 145 7.86 16.82 -13.38
N GLU A 146 7.75 17.05 -14.70
CA GLU A 146 6.92 18.12 -15.25
C GLU A 146 5.43 17.89 -14.99
N GLN A 147 4.99 16.64 -15.00
CA GLN A 147 3.61 16.29 -14.63
C GLN A 147 3.33 16.67 -13.18
N LEU A 148 4.19 16.28 -12.22
CA LEU A 148 4.01 16.63 -10.81
C LEU A 148 3.98 18.14 -10.61
N LYS A 149 4.89 18.88 -11.22
CA LYS A 149 4.94 20.35 -11.18
C LYS A 149 3.60 20.96 -11.62
N THR A 150 3.07 20.51 -12.76
CA THR A 150 1.81 21.00 -13.30
C THR A 150 0.62 20.73 -12.37
N VAL A 151 0.48 19.50 -11.89
CA VAL A 151 -0.65 19.13 -11.03
C VAL A 151 -0.53 19.70 -9.63
N THR A 152 0.69 19.96 -9.14
CA THR A 152 0.93 20.65 -7.87
C THR A 152 0.47 22.10 -7.93
N ALA A 153 0.79 22.82 -9.01
CA ALA A 153 0.32 24.18 -9.21
C ALA A 153 -1.22 24.25 -9.26
N GLN A 154 -1.86 23.30 -9.93
CA GLN A 154 -3.33 23.17 -9.95
C GLN A 154 -3.93 22.87 -8.58
N ALA A 155 -3.19 22.20 -7.71
CA ALA A 155 -3.59 21.90 -6.35
C ALA A 155 -3.47 23.12 -5.39
N GLY A 156 -2.77 24.16 -5.81
CA GLY A 156 -2.45 25.34 -4.99
C GLY A 156 -1.34 25.07 -3.96
N ALA A 157 -0.50 24.08 -4.23
CA ALA A 157 0.69 23.74 -3.44
C ALA A 157 1.96 24.23 -4.15
N ASP A 158 3.08 24.27 -3.42
CA ASP A 158 4.36 24.61 -3.97
C ASP A 158 5.12 23.36 -4.43
N TRP A 159 5.97 23.53 -5.44
CA TRP A 159 6.79 22.47 -5.99
C TRP A 159 8.27 22.77 -5.80
N PHE A 160 9.04 21.78 -5.35
CA PHE A 160 10.49 21.86 -5.23
C PHE A 160 11.15 21.35 -6.52
N PRO A 161 12.07 22.13 -7.15
CA PRO A 161 12.74 21.75 -8.39
C PRO A 161 13.56 20.47 -8.25
N SER A 162 13.44 19.58 -9.22
CA SER A 162 14.27 18.38 -9.38
C SER A 162 14.60 18.15 -10.84
N THR A 163 15.74 17.51 -11.11
CA THR A 163 16.23 17.23 -12.46
C THR A 163 16.64 15.75 -12.58
N PRO A 164 16.61 15.16 -13.79
CA PRO A 164 16.90 13.74 -13.99
C PRO A 164 18.35 13.30 -13.67
N ASP A 165 19.27 14.25 -13.62
CA ASP A 165 20.70 14.01 -13.33
C ASP A 165 21.00 13.96 -11.81
N GLN A 166 20.04 14.29 -10.98
CA GLN A 166 20.18 14.26 -9.54
C GLN A 166 19.82 12.85 -8.98
N LYS A 167 20.32 12.56 -7.77
CA LYS A 167 19.90 11.35 -7.05
C LYS A 167 18.62 11.60 -6.25
N PRO A 168 17.67 10.65 -6.22
CA PRO A 168 16.42 10.80 -5.46
C PRO A 168 16.62 11.18 -3.99
N LEU A 169 17.65 10.63 -3.36
CA LEU A 169 17.98 10.92 -1.96
C LEU A 169 18.45 12.36 -1.75
N ASP A 170 19.28 12.87 -2.66
CA ASP A 170 19.80 14.24 -2.59
C ASP A 170 18.67 15.26 -2.81
N ILE A 171 17.80 15.00 -3.80
CA ILE A 171 16.60 15.80 -4.06
C ILE A 171 15.71 15.88 -2.82
N ALA A 172 15.40 14.72 -2.23
CA ALA A 172 14.50 14.64 -1.09
C ALA A 172 15.08 15.32 0.16
N SER A 173 16.39 15.18 0.39
CA SER A 173 17.09 15.83 1.49
C SER A 173 17.13 17.34 1.32
N ALA A 174 17.39 17.82 0.10
CA ALA A 174 17.36 19.26 -0.23
C ALA A 174 15.94 19.84 -0.07
N ALA A 175 14.91 19.11 -0.54
CA ALA A 175 13.52 19.50 -0.38
C ALA A 175 13.11 19.58 1.11
N LEU A 176 13.56 18.61 1.94
CA LEU A 176 13.32 18.64 3.38
C LEU A 176 13.96 19.84 4.04
N THR A 177 15.21 20.15 3.69
CA THR A 177 15.91 21.34 4.20
C THR A 177 15.18 22.62 3.78
N HIS A 178 14.79 22.72 2.52
CA HIS A 178 14.00 23.85 2.01
C HIS A 178 12.65 23.98 2.74
N ALA A 179 11.95 22.86 2.94
CA ALA A 179 10.68 22.86 3.65
C ALA A 179 10.80 23.36 5.09
N LYS A 180 11.86 22.98 5.80
CA LYS A 180 12.16 23.48 7.15
C LYS A 180 12.44 24.98 7.17
N THR A 181 13.32 25.46 6.28
CA THR A 181 13.74 26.87 6.25
C THR A 181 12.64 27.81 5.78
N HIS A 182 11.68 27.33 5.00
CA HIS A 182 10.57 28.14 4.48
C HIS A 182 9.23 27.87 5.19
N PHE A 183 9.28 27.16 6.33
CA PHE A 183 8.12 26.93 7.21
C PHE A 183 6.94 26.27 6.49
N TYR A 184 7.21 25.19 5.77
CA TYR A 184 6.15 24.32 5.25
C TYR A 184 5.61 23.42 6.37
N ASP A 185 4.29 23.20 6.36
CA ASP A 185 3.64 22.27 7.30
C ASP A 185 3.86 20.83 6.87
N VAL A 186 3.84 20.58 5.55
CA VAL A 186 3.90 19.24 4.97
C VAL A 186 4.83 19.21 3.76
N LEU A 187 5.64 18.15 3.68
CA LEU A 187 6.42 17.78 2.50
C LEU A 187 5.91 16.44 1.97
N ILE A 188 5.48 16.41 0.71
CA ILE A 188 5.08 15.17 0.02
C ILE A 188 6.16 14.80 -0.99
N VAL A 189 6.74 13.61 -0.84
CA VAL A 189 7.78 13.08 -1.72
C VAL A 189 7.16 12.00 -2.62
N ASP A 190 7.03 12.31 -3.92
CA ASP A 190 6.57 11.36 -4.94
C ASP A 190 7.76 10.53 -5.43
N THR A 191 7.68 9.20 -5.34
CA THR A 191 8.77 8.31 -5.72
C THR A 191 8.54 7.66 -7.08
N ALA A 192 9.61 7.18 -7.69
CA ALA A 192 9.54 6.36 -8.89
C ALA A 192 8.66 5.13 -8.67
N GLY A 193 7.96 4.71 -9.71
CA GLY A 193 7.26 3.42 -9.75
C GLY A 193 7.89 2.53 -10.79
N ARG A 194 8.03 1.25 -10.47
CA ARG A 194 8.47 0.23 -11.41
C ARG A 194 7.36 -0.76 -11.73
N LEU A 195 7.50 -1.47 -12.85
CA LEU A 195 6.51 -2.47 -13.30
C LEU A 195 6.47 -3.70 -12.38
N ALA A 196 7.57 -3.99 -11.71
CA ALA A 196 7.69 -5.07 -10.73
C ALA A 196 8.46 -4.58 -9.51
N ILE A 197 8.30 -5.29 -8.40
CA ILE A 197 9.10 -5.07 -7.20
C ILE A 197 10.50 -5.60 -7.50
N ASP A 198 11.48 -4.71 -7.59
CA ASP A 198 12.89 -5.07 -7.72
C ASP A 198 13.68 -4.62 -6.48
N GLU A 199 14.81 -5.26 -6.25
CA GLU A 199 15.62 -5.01 -5.06
C GLU A 199 16.20 -3.58 -5.05
N ALA A 200 16.56 -3.05 -6.22
CA ALA A 200 17.12 -1.70 -6.33
C ALA A 200 16.09 -0.64 -5.91
N LEU A 201 14.83 -0.76 -6.36
CA LEU A 201 13.74 0.12 -5.92
C LEU A 201 13.50 0.01 -4.42
N MET A 202 13.51 -1.20 -3.87
CA MET A 202 13.30 -1.40 -2.43
C MET A 202 14.42 -0.79 -1.61
N GLN A 203 15.67 -0.84 -2.06
CA GLN A 203 16.80 -0.17 -1.41
C GLN A 203 16.67 1.35 -1.49
N GLU A 204 16.25 1.90 -2.64
CA GLU A 204 16.01 3.34 -2.80
C GLU A 204 14.91 3.84 -1.83
N ILE A 205 13.77 3.13 -1.76
CA ILE A 205 12.68 3.48 -0.84
C ILE A 205 13.14 3.39 0.63
N LYS A 206 13.91 2.35 0.98
CA LYS A 206 14.48 2.21 2.33
C LYS A 206 15.44 3.36 2.66
N ALA A 207 16.29 3.75 1.72
CA ALA A 207 17.21 4.87 1.91
C ALA A 207 16.46 6.19 2.09
N LEU A 208 15.45 6.47 1.25
CA LEU A 208 14.58 7.63 1.38
C LEU A 208 13.83 7.63 2.72
N HIS A 209 13.25 6.49 3.11
CA HIS A 209 12.55 6.36 4.39
C HIS A 209 13.48 6.62 5.57
N GLY A 210 14.69 6.04 5.57
CA GLY A 210 15.68 6.24 6.63
C GLY A 210 16.18 7.68 6.75
N ALA A 211 16.36 8.38 5.62
CA ALA A 211 16.85 9.75 5.60
C ALA A 211 15.78 10.80 5.94
N LEU A 212 14.54 10.55 5.49
CA LEU A 212 13.44 11.50 5.67
C LEU A 212 12.67 11.29 6.97
N ASN A 213 12.73 10.08 7.55
CA ASN A 213 11.92 9.66 8.70
C ASN A 213 10.45 10.11 8.56
N PRO A 214 9.75 9.66 7.50
CA PRO A 214 8.41 10.14 7.20
C PRO A 214 7.43 9.77 8.30
N VAL A 215 6.47 10.66 8.58
CA VAL A 215 5.37 10.38 9.52
C VAL A 215 4.35 9.43 8.91
N GLU A 216 4.26 9.43 7.57
CA GLU A 216 3.40 8.54 6.79
C GLU A 216 4.14 8.02 5.55
N THR A 217 3.99 6.73 5.30
CA THR A 217 4.39 6.12 4.02
C THR A 217 3.14 5.55 3.37
N LEU A 218 2.68 6.19 2.30
CA LEU A 218 1.44 5.82 1.62
C LEU A 218 1.74 4.93 0.42
N PHE A 219 1.23 3.71 0.46
CA PHE A 219 1.33 2.77 -0.65
C PHE A 219 0.11 2.89 -1.54
N VAL A 220 0.30 3.39 -2.77
CA VAL A 220 -0.77 3.60 -3.75
C VAL A 220 -0.94 2.35 -4.62
N VAL A 221 -2.15 1.80 -4.63
CA VAL A 221 -2.54 0.59 -5.36
C VAL A 221 -3.65 0.87 -6.34
#